data_448625051c3f02fb9eae71612b3ea3d2
#
_entry.id   448625051c3f02fb9eae71612b3ea3d2
#
_cell.length_a   1.000
_cell.length_b   1.000
_cell.length_c   1.000
_cell.angle_alpha   90.00
_cell.angle_beta   90.00
_cell.angle_gamma   90.00
#
_symmetry.space_group_name_H-M   'P 1'
#
loop_
_entity.id
_entity.type
_entity.pdbx_description
1 polymer ?
#
loop_
_entity_poly.entity_id
_entity_poly.type
_entity_poly.pdbx_seq_one_letter_code
_entity_poly.pdbx_strand_id
1 'polypeptide(L)'
;MDIKEKKFKDIGRYALCFAMLFALSWLFPYTGDDWAWGSQIGLDRLHTWFDNYSGRYVGNLIVLALTRSNMLKSLAMTAAITGIIFLLERLIKERWSFYISIVLLICLPKAVLRQAVVWTAGFSNYVTSIFFTLIYIVYIYWIFDEEPNQNKLRQRILPCILLVALGMINTLIVENVTLYNVVLGIAVIIYVLFRYHKVLIQHVCYFAGTICGTAYMFSNSVYHSISSNADGYRSVAKGGIISQALKNYFDVIYKEYFMNNIVLNLFILCICYVIYVNYKKQSVESKNKLGKVLAACLGIMTCYDAWSLFSYIGLGTVTKQTLLIVIEGSATVAAGISLIIFALIMAIHYTNFWRILFVACSVLCMAAPLFAVNPIGSRCFFPSYVLFVLFAEELCRIVADNFIIVINEKILKRVAVTIAGVGMVFYLCIFASVYRADHQRISYIRDKVSAGEKKIEILHLPYESYIWTPTPNKGEIWEERYKLFYDIPQNVTLNSVWVYSK
;
A
#
# COMPACT_ATOMS: atom_id res chain seq x y z
N MET A 1 10.29 -20.27 29.75
CA MET A 1 9.33 -20.68 28.69
C MET A 1 10.12 -21.41 27.62
N ASP A 2 9.78 -22.66 27.33
CA ASP A 2 10.53 -23.53 26.40
C ASP A 2 10.51 -22.88 24.98
N ILE A 3 11.64 -23.00 24.27
CA ILE A 3 11.79 -22.48 22.87
C ILE A 3 10.68 -23.05 21.96
N LYS A 4 10.27 -24.31 22.19
CA LYS A 4 9.17 -24.95 21.47
C LYS A 4 7.82 -24.27 21.74
N GLU A 5 7.53 -23.91 22.99
CA GLU A 5 6.29 -23.22 23.37
C GLU A 5 6.24 -21.81 22.79
N LYS A 6 7.36 -21.08 22.73
CA LYS A 6 7.49 -19.78 22.10
C LYS A 6 7.22 -19.86 20.61
N LYS A 7 7.80 -20.85 19.92
CA LYS A 7 7.61 -21.07 18.47
C LYS A 7 6.16 -21.47 18.14
N PHE A 8 5.53 -22.28 18.96
CA PHE A 8 4.13 -22.69 18.77
C PHE A 8 3.15 -21.50 18.91
N LYS A 9 3.37 -20.64 19.91
CA LYS A 9 2.57 -19.40 20.08
C LYS A 9 2.73 -18.43 18.91
N ASP A 10 3.91 -18.34 18.32
CA ASP A 10 4.15 -17.50 17.13
C ASP A 10 3.41 -18.03 15.90
N ILE A 11 3.45 -19.33 15.65
CA ILE A 11 2.69 -19.96 14.57
C ILE A 11 1.19 -19.73 14.77
N GLY A 12 0.67 -19.90 15.98
CA GLY A 12 -0.76 -19.75 16.29
C GLY A 12 -1.31 -18.35 15.97
N ARG A 13 -0.54 -17.27 16.24
CA ARG A 13 -0.99 -15.90 15.94
C ARG A 13 -1.07 -15.61 14.44
N TYR A 14 -0.11 -16.12 13.65
CA TYR A 14 -0.15 -16.01 12.20
C TYR A 14 -1.27 -16.85 11.57
N ALA A 15 -1.50 -18.08 12.09
CA ALA A 15 -2.60 -18.92 11.64
C ALA A 15 -3.96 -18.28 11.90
N LEU A 16 -4.15 -17.66 13.06
CA LEU A 16 -5.38 -16.92 13.38
C LEU A 16 -5.55 -15.70 12.45
N CYS A 17 -4.49 -14.91 12.27
CA CYS A 17 -4.50 -13.75 11.36
C CYS A 17 -4.86 -14.21 9.93
N PHE A 18 -4.23 -15.28 9.45
CA PHE A 18 -4.51 -15.87 8.14
C PHE A 18 -5.97 -16.30 8.02
N ALA A 19 -6.51 -17.04 8.99
CA ALA A 19 -7.89 -17.51 8.95
C ALA A 19 -8.91 -16.36 8.92
N MET A 20 -8.67 -15.30 9.70
CA MET A 20 -9.55 -14.12 9.73
C MET A 20 -9.50 -13.33 8.42
N LEU A 21 -8.31 -13.11 7.87
CA LEU A 21 -8.13 -12.43 6.58
C LEU A 21 -8.68 -13.27 5.42
N PHE A 22 -8.58 -14.60 5.50
CA PHE A 22 -9.17 -15.49 4.51
C PHE A 22 -10.70 -15.38 4.51
N ALA A 23 -11.33 -15.43 5.69
CA ALA A 23 -12.77 -15.26 5.82
C ALA A 23 -13.22 -13.89 5.27
N LEU A 24 -12.47 -12.83 5.53
CA LEU A 24 -12.78 -11.49 5.02
C LEU A 24 -12.62 -11.41 3.50
N SER A 25 -11.48 -11.85 2.95
CA SER A 25 -11.19 -11.75 1.51
C SER A 25 -12.11 -12.65 0.65
N TRP A 26 -12.65 -13.73 1.23
CA TRP A 26 -13.65 -14.56 0.59
C TRP A 26 -14.93 -13.77 0.24
N LEU A 27 -15.27 -12.81 1.08
CA LEU A 27 -16.48 -11.98 0.94
C LEU A 27 -16.28 -10.79 -0.03
N PHE A 28 -15.08 -10.52 -0.52
CA PHE A 28 -14.86 -9.44 -1.45
C PHE A 28 -15.47 -9.72 -2.82
N PRO A 29 -16.32 -8.81 -3.36
CA PRO A 29 -16.91 -8.99 -4.68
C PRO A 29 -15.89 -8.76 -5.79
N TYR A 30 -16.18 -9.29 -6.98
CA TYR A 30 -15.50 -8.86 -8.20
C TYR A 30 -16.15 -7.59 -8.74
N THR A 31 -15.34 -6.56 -9.05
CA THR A 31 -15.85 -5.24 -9.41
C THR A 31 -15.01 -4.55 -10.47
N GLY A 32 -15.64 -3.67 -11.25
CA GLY A 32 -14.94 -2.84 -12.22
C GLY A 32 -14.12 -3.66 -13.23
N ASP A 33 -12.81 -3.42 -13.30
CA ASP A 33 -11.94 -4.13 -14.23
C ASP A 33 -11.84 -5.65 -13.97
N ASP A 34 -12.18 -6.14 -12.78
CA ASP A 34 -12.19 -7.58 -12.49
C ASP A 34 -13.14 -8.33 -13.44
N TRP A 35 -14.25 -7.70 -13.86
CA TRP A 35 -15.19 -8.28 -14.82
C TRP A 35 -14.56 -8.46 -16.19
N ALA A 36 -13.75 -7.51 -16.66
CA ALA A 36 -13.01 -7.68 -17.91
C ALA A 36 -11.93 -8.75 -17.77
N TRP A 37 -11.18 -8.75 -16.66
CA TRP A 37 -10.12 -9.73 -16.45
C TRP A 37 -10.63 -11.18 -16.31
N GLY A 38 -11.78 -11.38 -15.67
CA GLY A 38 -12.37 -12.69 -15.48
C GLY A 38 -13.13 -13.22 -16.70
N SER A 39 -13.45 -12.38 -17.70
CA SER A 39 -14.15 -12.72 -18.93
C SER A 39 -13.19 -13.08 -20.09
N GLN A 40 -13.75 -13.25 -21.29
CA GLN A 40 -13.02 -13.48 -22.55
C GLN A 40 -12.02 -12.32 -22.84
N ILE A 41 -12.36 -11.09 -22.48
CA ILE A 41 -11.48 -9.92 -22.65
C ILE A 41 -10.11 -10.15 -21.99
N GLY A 42 -10.09 -10.76 -20.78
CA GLY A 42 -8.84 -11.09 -20.10
C GLY A 42 -7.99 -12.14 -20.83
N LEU A 43 -8.63 -13.12 -21.46
CA LEU A 43 -7.94 -14.13 -22.29
C LEU A 43 -7.41 -13.53 -23.59
N ASP A 44 -8.17 -12.67 -24.23
CA ASP A 44 -7.73 -11.97 -25.44
C ASP A 44 -6.50 -11.10 -25.17
N ARG A 45 -6.46 -10.42 -24.03
CA ARG A 45 -5.27 -9.70 -23.57
C ARG A 45 -4.06 -10.61 -23.35
N LEU A 46 -4.28 -11.81 -22.82
CA LEU A 46 -3.21 -12.81 -22.66
C LEU A 46 -2.71 -13.31 -24.01
N HIS A 47 -3.60 -13.57 -24.99
CA HIS A 47 -3.23 -14.03 -26.34
C HIS A 47 -2.35 -13.01 -27.08
N THR A 48 -2.58 -11.70 -26.86
CA THR A 48 -1.70 -10.65 -27.39
C THR A 48 -0.50 -10.35 -26.50
N TRP A 49 -0.29 -11.13 -25.44
CA TRP A 49 0.73 -10.90 -24.41
C TRP A 49 0.69 -9.47 -23.86
N PHE A 50 -0.54 -8.98 -23.63
CA PHE A 50 -0.82 -7.66 -23.08
C PHE A 50 -0.31 -6.47 -23.92
N ASP A 51 0.00 -6.67 -25.21
CA ASP A 51 0.42 -5.58 -26.09
C ASP A 51 -0.69 -4.50 -26.20
N ASN A 52 -0.32 -3.24 -26.34
CA ASN A 52 -1.21 -2.09 -26.32
C ASN A 52 -2.11 -1.96 -25.09
N TYR A 53 -1.85 -2.76 -24.04
CA TYR A 53 -2.62 -2.67 -22.80
C TYR A 53 -1.77 -2.18 -21.62
N SER A 54 -0.74 -2.93 -21.22
CA SER A 54 0.11 -2.57 -20.08
C SER A 54 1.32 -3.48 -19.98
N GLY A 55 2.49 -2.94 -19.67
CA GLY A 55 3.72 -3.69 -19.37
C GLY A 55 3.76 -4.34 -17.99
N ARG A 56 2.66 -4.35 -17.25
CA ARG A 56 2.52 -4.97 -15.92
C ARG A 56 2.36 -6.48 -16.03
N TYR A 57 3.25 -7.15 -16.73
CA TYR A 57 3.09 -8.56 -17.10
C TYR A 57 2.79 -9.47 -15.92
N VAL A 58 3.54 -9.36 -14.81
CA VAL A 58 3.32 -10.17 -13.62
C VAL A 58 2.00 -9.78 -12.94
N GLY A 59 1.71 -8.48 -12.80
CA GLY A 59 0.44 -7.99 -12.25
C GLY A 59 -0.77 -8.46 -13.06
N ASN A 60 -0.67 -8.42 -14.41
CA ASN A 60 -1.69 -8.88 -15.33
C ASN A 60 -1.93 -10.41 -15.21
N LEU A 61 -0.88 -11.22 -15.10
CA LEU A 61 -1.01 -12.67 -14.88
C LEU A 61 -1.65 -12.99 -13.54
N ILE A 62 -1.30 -12.24 -12.48
CA ILE A 62 -1.90 -12.41 -11.16
C ILE A 62 -3.40 -12.10 -11.22
N VAL A 63 -3.81 -10.94 -11.73
CA VAL A 63 -5.25 -10.59 -11.78
C VAL A 63 -6.03 -11.55 -12.66
N LEU A 64 -5.46 -12.00 -13.77
CA LEU A 64 -6.06 -12.98 -14.67
C LEU A 64 -6.38 -14.30 -13.94
N ALA A 65 -5.45 -14.77 -13.09
CA ALA A 65 -5.64 -15.97 -12.29
C ALA A 65 -6.66 -15.76 -11.17
N LEU A 66 -6.55 -14.64 -10.43
CA LEU A 66 -7.38 -14.38 -9.25
C LEU A 66 -8.85 -14.09 -9.60
N THR A 67 -9.14 -13.55 -10.77
CA THR A 67 -10.51 -13.28 -11.22
C THR A 67 -11.27 -14.53 -11.69
N ARG A 68 -10.59 -15.68 -11.81
CA ARG A 68 -11.20 -16.97 -12.23
C ARG A 68 -11.50 -17.91 -11.07
N SER A 69 -11.00 -17.64 -9.86
CA SER A 69 -11.23 -18.50 -8.71
C SER A 69 -11.26 -17.67 -7.42
N ASN A 70 -12.43 -17.66 -6.76
CA ASN A 70 -12.57 -16.98 -5.47
C ASN A 70 -11.67 -17.60 -4.41
N MET A 71 -11.45 -18.92 -4.45
CA MET A 71 -10.51 -19.62 -3.56
C MET A 71 -9.08 -19.12 -3.75
N LEU A 72 -8.60 -19.07 -4.99
CA LEU A 72 -7.25 -18.60 -5.32
C LEU A 72 -7.07 -17.12 -4.94
N LYS A 73 -8.09 -16.28 -5.24
CA LYS A 73 -8.11 -14.87 -4.83
C LYS A 73 -7.94 -14.74 -3.33
N SER A 74 -8.77 -15.43 -2.56
CA SER A 74 -8.76 -15.33 -1.09
C SER A 74 -7.45 -15.84 -0.49
N LEU A 75 -6.90 -16.94 -0.98
CA LEU A 75 -5.60 -17.45 -0.56
C LEU A 75 -4.46 -16.46 -0.87
N ALA A 76 -4.42 -15.92 -2.08
CA ALA A 76 -3.38 -14.99 -2.49
C ALA A 76 -3.44 -13.67 -1.68
N MET A 77 -4.64 -13.10 -1.52
CA MET A 77 -4.86 -11.88 -0.73
C MET A 77 -4.42 -12.07 0.71
N THR A 78 -4.85 -13.17 1.32
CA THR A 78 -4.50 -13.51 2.71
C THR A 78 -3.00 -13.75 2.86
N ALA A 79 -2.39 -14.51 1.96
CA ALA A 79 -0.96 -14.81 2.00
C ALA A 79 -0.12 -13.54 1.86
N ALA A 80 -0.47 -12.64 0.95
CA ALA A 80 0.26 -11.40 0.74
C ALA A 80 0.16 -10.46 1.96
N ILE A 81 -1.04 -10.24 2.50
CA ILE A 81 -1.21 -9.33 3.65
C ILE A 81 -0.57 -9.92 4.91
N THR A 82 -0.79 -11.20 5.20
CA THR A 82 -0.11 -11.89 6.32
C THR A 82 1.41 -11.88 6.13
N GLY A 83 1.87 -12.05 4.88
CA GLY A 83 3.27 -11.97 4.52
C GLY A 83 3.86 -10.58 4.73
N ILE A 84 3.15 -9.50 4.41
CA ILE A 84 3.58 -8.12 4.69
C ILE A 84 3.77 -7.94 6.21
N ILE A 85 2.81 -8.36 7.03
CA ILE A 85 2.90 -8.29 8.50
C ILE A 85 4.12 -9.08 9.01
N PHE A 86 4.33 -10.28 8.46
CA PHE A 86 5.48 -11.11 8.80
C PHE A 86 6.82 -10.45 8.43
N LEU A 87 6.90 -9.85 7.24
CA LEU A 87 8.12 -9.19 6.76
C LEU A 87 8.44 -7.93 7.57
N LEU A 88 7.43 -7.14 7.97
CA LEU A 88 7.60 -5.99 8.85
C LEU A 88 8.15 -6.43 10.23
N GLU A 89 7.56 -7.47 10.83
CA GLU A 89 8.10 -8.02 12.09
C GLU A 89 9.55 -8.54 11.95
N ARG A 90 9.89 -9.12 10.77
CA ARG A 90 11.27 -9.57 10.49
C ARG A 90 12.26 -8.42 10.38
N LEU A 91 11.83 -7.27 9.84
CA LEU A 91 12.66 -6.06 9.75
C LEU A 91 12.93 -5.46 11.14
N ILE A 92 11.91 -5.37 11.96
CA ILE A 92 12.00 -4.80 13.31
C ILE A 92 12.64 -5.76 14.30
N LYS A 93 12.46 -7.08 14.11
CA LYS A 93 12.93 -8.17 14.98
C LYS A 93 12.26 -8.20 16.36
N GLU A 94 11.12 -7.52 16.51
CA GLU A 94 10.38 -7.41 17.76
C GLU A 94 8.93 -7.90 17.61
N ARG A 95 8.41 -8.64 18.59
CA ARG A 95 7.04 -9.21 18.53
C ARG A 95 5.94 -8.17 18.55
N TRP A 96 6.17 -7.03 19.14
CA TRP A 96 5.18 -5.95 19.18
C TRP A 96 4.89 -5.38 17.79
N SER A 97 5.83 -5.45 16.84
CA SER A 97 5.63 -5.03 15.44
C SER A 97 4.45 -5.75 14.80
N PHE A 98 4.26 -7.06 15.03
CA PHE A 98 3.09 -7.79 14.55
C PHE A 98 1.76 -7.12 14.96
N TYR A 99 1.63 -6.68 16.20
CA TYR A 99 0.42 -6.07 16.72
C TYR A 99 0.20 -4.66 16.18
N ILE A 100 1.26 -3.87 16.05
CA ILE A 100 1.22 -2.53 15.46
C ILE A 100 0.86 -2.62 13.98
N SER A 101 1.53 -3.49 13.22
CA SER A 101 1.23 -3.71 11.80
C SER A 101 -0.23 -4.07 11.56
N ILE A 102 -0.81 -4.99 12.35
CA ILE A 102 -2.24 -5.36 12.21
C ILE A 102 -3.15 -4.17 12.47
N VAL A 103 -2.92 -3.41 13.54
CA VAL A 103 -3.75 -2.24 13.88
C VAL A 103 -3.69 -1.20 12.78
N LEU A 104 -2.49 -0.85 12.31
CA LEU A 104 -2.32 0.16 11.28
C LEU A 104 -2.88 -0.29 9.92
N LEU A 105 -2.76 -1.58 9.55
CA LEU A 105 -3.34 -2.09 8.31
C LEU A 105 -4.89 -2.21 8.38
N ILE A 106 -5.47 -2.49 9.53
CA ILE A 106 -6.94 -2.44 9.71
C ILE A 106 -7.46 -1.00 9.65
N CYS A 107 -6.68 -0.04 10.14
CA CYS A 107 -7.02 1.38 10.11
C CYS A 107 -6.61 2.08 8.80
N LEU A 108 -6.39 1.35 7.72
CA LEU A 108 -6.11 1.90 6.39
C LEU A 108 -7.20 2.90 5.95
N PRO A 109 -6.83 4.04 5.34
CA PRO A 109 -7.81 4.94 4.75
C PRO A 109 -8.78 4.21 3.82
N LYS A 110 -10.07 4.46 3.98
CA LYS A 110 -11.14 3.76 3.22
C LYS A 110 -10.91 3.77 1.70
N ALA A 111 -10.42 4.88 1.15
CA ALA A 111 -10.14 5.01 -0.28
C ALA A 111 -9.01 4.07 -0.74
N VAL A 112 -7.96 3.92 0.08
CA VAL A 112 -6.85 3.00 -0.17
C VAL A 112 -7.32 1.55 0.00
N LEU A 113 -8.06 1.24 1.06
CA LEU A 113 -8.61 -0.09 1.32
C LEU A 113 -9.42 -0.60 0.11
N ARG A 114 -10.42 0.18 -0.33
CA ARG A 114 -11.30 -0.24 -1.44
C ARG A 114 -10.58 -0.40 -2.77
N GLN A 115 -9.56 0.43 -3.06
CA GLN A 115 -8.88 0.42 -4.34
C GLN A 115 -7.65 -0.48 -4.40
N ALA A 116 -6.95 -0.69 -3.28
CA ALA A 116 -5.73 -1.50 -3.25
C ALA A 116 -5.94 -2.90 -2.68
N VAL A 117 -6.87 -3.08 -1.74
CA VAL A 117 -7.02 -4.35 -1.02
C VAL A 117 -8.26 -5.11 -1.47
N VAL A 118 -9.42 -4.45 -1.50
CA VAL A 118 -10.71 -5.10 -1.82
C VAL A 118 -10.84 -5.41 -3.31
N TRP A 119 -10.46 -4.47 -4.17
CA TRP A 119 -10.50 -4.64 -5.61
C TRP A 119 -9.38 -5.55 -6.10
N THR A 120 -9.71 -6.65 -6.79
CA THR A 120 -8.76 -7.71 -7.17
C THR A 120 -7.66 -7.20 -8.11
N ALA A 121 -8.00 -6.38 -9.11
CA ALA A 121 -7.00 -5.81 -10.01
C ALA A 121 -6.09 -4.78 -9.29
N GLY A 122 -6.63 -4.04 -8.31
CA GLY A 122 -5.83 -3.17 -7.45
C GLY A 122 -4.88 -3.97 -6.57
N PHE A 123 -5.37 -5.01 -5.92
CA PHE A 123 -4.56 -5.93 -5.11
C PHE A 123 -3.40 -6.52 -5.92
N SER A 124 -3.69 -7.05 -7.11
CA SER A 124 -2.72 -7.70 -7.98
C SER A 124 -1.57 -6.81 -8.42
N ASN A 125 -1.74 -5.49 -8.36
CA ASN A 125 -0.69 -4.52 -8.70
C ASN A 125 -0.02 -3.92 -7.47
N TYR A 126 -0.79 -3.42 -6.49
CA TYR A 126 -0.23 -2.56 -5.44
C TYR A 126 0.13 -3.33 -4.16
N VAL A 127 -0.64 -4.36 -3.78
CA VAL A 127 -0.30 -5.17 -2.60
C VAL A 127 0.81 -6.16 -2.92
N THR A 128 0.72 -6.82 -4.07
CA THR A 128 1.76 -7.80 -4.48
C THR A 128 3.10 -7.14 -4.73
N SER A 129 3.13 -5.94 -5.31
CA SER A 129 4.39 -5.24 -5.59
C SER A 129 5.15 -4.88 -4.32
N ILE A 130 4.48 -4.33 -3.30
CA ILE A 130 5.17 -4.02 -2.03
C ILE A 130 5.53 -5.30 -1.27
N PHE A 131 4.72 -6.37 -1.35
CA PHE A 131 5.06 -7.66 -0.75
C PHE A 131 6.41 -8.19 -1.28
N PHE A 132 6.59 -8.26 -2.59
CA PHE A 132 7.85 -8.70 -3.19
C PHE A 132 9.01 -7.71 -2.94
N THR A 133 8.73 -6.41 -2.91
CA THR A 133 9.73 -5.39 -2.57
C THR A 133 10.22 -5.56 -1.13
N LEU A 134 9.33 -5.84 -0.17
CA LEU A 134 9.71 -6.10 1.22
C LEU A 134 10.58 -7.33 1.38
N ILE A 135 10.44 -8.36 0.55
CA ILE A 135 11.34 -9.52 0.55
C ILE A 135 12.78 -9.08 0.31
N TYR A 136 13.00 -8.20 -0.67
CA TYR A 136 14.34 -7.66 -0.92
C TYR A 136 14.80 -6.74 0.20
N ILE A 137 13.93 -5.89 0.75
CA ILE A 137 14.26 -5.03 1.88
C ILE A 137 14.70 -5.88 3.09
N VAL A 138 13.98 -6.96 3.43
CA VAL A 138 14.40 -7.90 4.50
C VAL A 138 15.77 -8.49 4.22
N TYR A 139 16.03 -8.85 2.95
CA TYR A 139 17.32 -9.41 2.55
C TYR A 139 18.49 -8.44 2.77
N ILE A 140 18.28 -7.13 2.55
CA ILE A 140 19.34 -6.12 2.66
C ILE A 140 19.43 -5.46 4.04
N TYR A 141 18.40 -5.54 4.89
CA TYR A 141 18.27 -4.65 6.06
C TYR A 141 19.40 -4.79 7.08
N TRP A 142 20.00 -5.96 7.17
CA TRP A 142 21.15 -6.24 8.05
C TRP A 142 22.41 -5.42 7.68
N ILE A 143 22.56 -4.97 6.43
CA ILE A 143 23.73 -4.16 6.01
C ILE A 143 23.83 -2.83 6.75
N PHE A 144 22.75 -2.34 7.33
CA PHE A 144 22.75 -1.13 8.13
C PHE A 144 23.34 -1.35 9.53
N ASP A 145 23.37 -2.58 10.01
CA ASP A 145 23.84 -2.95 11.35
C ASP A 145 25.26 -3.55 11.34
N GLU A 146 25.57 -4.35 10.35
CA GLU A 146 26.77 -5.17 10.30
C GLU A 146 27.55 -5.02 9.00
N GLU A 147 28.88 -5.06 9.10
CA GLU A 147 29.75 -5.06 7.92
C GLU A 147 29.64 -6.39 7.15
N PRO A 148 29.41 -6.36 5.83
CA PRO A 148 29.32 -7.55 5.02
C PRO A 148 30.60 -8.38 5.00
N ASN A 149 30.51 -9.67 5.36
CA ASN A 149 31.60 -10.62 5.21
C ASN A 149 31.56 -11.25 3.82
N GLN A 150 32.44 -10.79 2.92
CA GLN A 150 32.50 -11.24 1.53
C GLN A 150 32.75 -12.76 1.37
N ASN A 151 33.54 -13.37 2.26
CA ASN A 151 33.90 -14.78 2.14
C ASN A 151 32.70 -15.72 2.35
N LYS A 152 31.73 -15.33 3.19
CA LYS A 152 30.50 -16.11 3.40
C LYS A 152 29.48 -15.92 2.27
N LEU A 153 29.52 -14.79 1.55
CA LEU A 153 28.54 -14.42 0.55
C LEU A 153 28.95 -14.86 -0.89
N ARG A 154 30.26 -14.89 -1.17
CA ARG A 154 30.79 -15.18 -2.52
C ARG A 154 30.52 -16.58 -3.04
N GLN A 155 30.21 -17.55 -2.16
CA GLN A 155 30.10 -18.97 -2.52
C GLN A 155 28.69 -19.44 -2.88
N ARG A 156 27.68 -18.54 -3.05
CA ARG A 156 26.29 -18.95 -3.25
C ARG A 156 25.72 -18.43 -4.56
N ILE A 157 25.74 -19.25 -5.60
CA ILE A 157 25.14 -18.96 -6.93
C ILE A 157 23.61 -18.84 -6.82
N LEU A 158 22.97 -19.74 -6.06
CA LEU A 158 21.51 -19.78 -5.93
C LEU A 158 20.88 -18.45 -5.45
N PRO A 159 21.40 -17.77 -4.41
CA PRO A 159 20.90 -16.45 -4.03
C PRO A 159 21.01 -15.42 -5.17
N CYS A 160 22.06 -15.45 -5.99
CA CYS A 160 22.21 -14.54 -7.11
C CYS A 160 21.09 -14.74 -8.15
N ILE A 161 20.80 -15.99 -8.52
CA ILE A 161 19.72 -16.32 -9.46
C ILE A 161 18.36 -15.88 -8.92
N LEU A 162 18.09 -16.18 -7.64
CA LEU A 162 16.83 -15.78 -7.00
C LEU A 162 16.67 -14.26 -6.92
N LEU A 163 17.76 -13.51 -6.73
CA LEU A 163 17.71 -12.05 -6.68
C LEU A 163 17.54 -11.42 -8.06
N VAL A 164 18.12 -12.00 -9.13
CA VAL A 164 17.80 -11.59 -10.50
C VAL A 164 16.31 -11.79 -10.77
N ALA A 165 15.78 -12.98 -10.47
CA ALA A 165 14.36 -13.29 -10.65
C ALA A 165 13.45 -12.35 -9.83
N LEU A 166 13.80 -12.11 -8.56
CA LEU A 166 13.06 -11.19 -7.69
C LEU A 166 13.08 -9.75 -8.23
N GLY A 167 14.23 -9.28 -8.72
CA GLY A 167 14.37 -7.97 -9.35
C GLY A 167 13.48 -7.83 -10.58
N MET A 168 13.45 -8.84 -11.45
CA MET A 168 12.54 -8.88 -12.61
C MET A 168 11.06 -8.89 -12.17
N ILE A 169 10.67 -9.76 -11.25
CA ILE A 169 9.28 -9.83 -10.76
C ILE A 169 8.83 -8.49 -10.21
N ASN A 170 9.64 -7.86 -9.35
CA ASN A 170 9.32 -6.58 -8.73
C ASN A 170 9.06 -5.46 -9.75
N THR A 171 9.72 -5.50 -10.88
CA THR A 171 9.64 -4.44 -11.89
C THR A 171 8.63 -4.74 -13.01
N LEU A 172 7.90 -5.85 -12.95
CA LEU A 172 6.86 -6.23 -13.91
C LEU A 172 5.44 -6.19 -13.32
N ILE A 173 5.25 -5.48 -12.18
CA ILE A 173 3.95 -5.43 -11.48
C ILE A 173 3.27 -4.07 -11.65
N VAL A 174 3.93 -2.96 -11.26
CA VAL A 174 3.37 -1.60 -11.36
C VAL A 174 4.46 -0.54 -11.44
N GLU A 175 4.27 0.47 -12.28
CA GLU A 175 5.31 1.41 -12.74
C GLU A 175 5.98 2.20 -11.61
N ASN A 176 5.22 2.73 -10.65
CA ASN A 176 5.80 3.52 -9.56
C ASN A 176 6.70 2.67 -8.64
N VAL A 177 6.32 1.42 -8.38
CA VAL A 177 7.13 0.47 -7.61
C VAL A 177 8.32 -0.02 -8.42
N THR A 178 8.16 -0.17 -9.74
CA THR A 178 9.26 -0.47 -10.67
C THR A 178 10.37 0.56 -10.57
N LEU A 179 10.05 1.84 -10.71
CA LEU A 179 11.01 2.93 -10.61
C LEU A 179 11.65 3.01 -9.22
N TYR A 180 10.85 2.78 -8.17
CA TYR A 180 11.40 2.68 -6.81
C TYR A 180 12.42 1.54 -6.68
N ASN A 181 12.14 0.34 -7.20
CA ASN A 181 13.07 -0.80 -7.10
C ASN A 181 14.39 -0.57 -7.86
N VAL A 182 14.37 0.17 -8.97
CA VAL A 182 15.59 0.61 -9.67
C VAL A 182 16.41 1.53 -8.77
N VAL A 183 15.77 2.56 -8.20
CA VAL A 183 16.43 3.50 -7.28
C VAL A 183 16.95 2.77 -6.04
N LEU A 184 16.17 1.83 -5.48
CA LEU A 184 16.56 1.00 -4.34
C LEU A 184 17.81 0.18 -4.66
N GLY A 185 17.86 -0.48 -5.83
CA GLY A 185 19.02 -1.27 -6.26
C GLY A 185 20.29 -0.43 -6.36
N ILE A 186 20.20 0.75 -6.95
CA ILE A 186 21.31 1.70 -7.05
C ILE A 186 21.73 2.18 -5.66
N ALA A 187 20.78 2.62 -4.83
CA ALA A 187 21.03 3.17 -3.51
C ALA A 187 21.75 2.17 -2.59
N VAL A 188 21.38 0.90 -2.65
CA VAL A 188 22.00 -0.17 -1.86
C VAL A 188 23.45 -0.41 -2.32
N ILE A 189 23.70 -0.47 -3.62
CA ILE A 189 25.06 -0.62 -4.16
C ILE A 189 25.94 0.56 -3.72
N ILE A 190 25.45 1.78 -3.89
CA ILE A 190 26.15 3.00 -3.50
C ILE A 190 26.42 3.01 -1.99
N TYR A 191 25.42 2.69 -1.17
CA TYR A 191 25.58 2.65 0.29
C TYR A 191 26.68 1.65 0.72
N VAL A 192 26.66 0.42 0.20
CA VAL A 192 27.66 -0.60 0.53
C VAL A 192 29.05 -0.19 0.07
N LEU A 193 29.15 0.41 -1.14
CA LEU A 193 30.41 0.92 -1.67
C LEU A 193 31.00 2.04 -0.80
N PHE A 194 30.22 3.05 -0.46
CA PHE A 194 30.70 4.19 0.36
C PHE A 194 30.95 3.81 1.81
N ARG A 195 30.09 2.96 2.40
CA ARG A 195 30.17 2.64 3.82
C ARG A 195 31.24 1.59 4.14
N TYR A 196 31.37 0.60 3.25
CA TYR A 196 32.20 -0.59 3.50
C TYR A 196 33.32 -0.79 2.47
N HIS A 197 33.41 0.06 1.46
CA HIS A 197 34.37 -0.05 0.32
C HIS A 197 34.32 -1.42 -0.36
N LYS A 198 33.12 -2.02 -0.46
CA LYS A 198 32.87 -3.38 -0.99
C LYS A 198 31.78 -3.34 -2.06
N VAL A 199 31.83 -4.27 -2.98
CA VAL A 199 30.75 -4.56 -3.93
C VAL A 199 30.22 -5.96 -3.66
N LEU A 200 28.96 -6.08 -3.32
CA LEU A 200 28.30 -7.36 -3.10
C LEU A 200 27.59 -7.80 -4.38
N ILE A 201 28.06 -8.89 -4.96
CA ILE A 201 27.53 -9.42 -6.24
C ILE A 201 26.02 -9.67 -6.19
N GLN A 202 25.46 -10.03 -5.04
CA GLN A 202 24.04 -10.27 -4.85
C GLN A 202 23.21 -9.01 -5.12
N HIS A 203 23.67 -7.83 -4.69
CA HIS A 203 22.96 -6.57 -4.94
C HIS A 203 23.10 -6.14 -6.40
N VAL A 204 24.24 -6.44 -7.03
CA VAL A 204 24.42 -6.25 -8.48
C VAL A 204 23.47 -7.16 -9.26
N CYS A 205 23.31 -8.42 -8.84
CA CYS A 205 22.36 -9.36 -9.44
C CYS A 205 20.91 -8.87 -9.33
N TYR A 206 20.50 -8.39 -8.14
CA TYR A 206 19.17 -7.81 -7.98
C TYR A 206 18.97 -6.59 -8.89
N PHE A 207 19.94 -5.68 -8.92
CA PHE A 207 19.89 -4.49 -9.78
C PHE A 207 19.85 -4.86 -11.26
N ALA A 208 20.64 -5.83 -11.70
CA ALA A 208 20.56 -6.34 -13.08
C ALA A 208 19.16 -6.86 -13.41
N GLY A 209 18.55 -7.64 -12.49
CA GLY A 209 17.17 -8.08 -12.64
C GLY A 209 16.17 -6.93 -12.75
N THR A 210 16.32 -5.89 -11.90
CA THR A 210 15.44 -4.70 -11.96
C THR A 210 15.59 -3.94 -13.27
N ILE A 211 16.81 -3.79 -13.82
CA ILE A 211 17.02 -3.13 -15.11
C ILE A 211 16.40 -3.94 -16.25
N CYS A 212 16.63 -5.25 -16.28
CA CYS A 212 16.04 -6.12 -17.31
C CYS A 212 14.52 -6.08 -17.28
N GLY A 213 13.90 -6.21 -16.08
CA GLY A 213 12.46 -6.17 -15.95
C GLY A 213 11.88 -4.79 -16.27
N THR A 214 12.55 -3.71 -15.89
CA THR A 214 12.15 -2.33 -16.24
C THR A 214 12.18 -2.11 -17.75
N ALA A 215 13.27 -2.49 -18.40
CA ALA A 215 13.38 -2.41 -19.86
C ALA A 215 12.25 -3.19 -20.55
N TYR A 216 11.97 -4.40 -20.06
CA TYR A 216 10.89 -5.22 -20.57
C TYR A 216 9.51 -4.64 -20.31
N MET A 217 9.24 -4.08 -19.12
CA MET A 217 7.98 -3.38 -18.84
C MET A 217 7.75 -2.22 -19.82
N PHE A 218 8.73 -1.33 -19.96
CA PHE A 218 8.57 -0.11 -20.75
C PHE A 218 8.76 -0.33 -22.27
N SER A 219 9.12 -1.53 -22.73
CA SER A 219 9.10 -1.88 -24.14
C SER A 219 7.70 -2.14 -24.71
N ASN A 220 6.67 -2.26 -23.83
CA ASN A 220 5.30 -2.42 -24.29
C ASN A 220 4.85 -1.17 -25.08
N SER A 221 4.19 -1.39 -26.23
CA SER A 221 3.76 -0.35 -27.16
C SER A 221 2.88 0.73 -26.53
N VAL A 222 2.12 0.39 -25.48
CA VAL A 222 1.26 1.34 -24.76
C VAL A 222 2.05 2.51 -24.18
N TYR A 223 3.30 2.35 -23.76
CA TYR A 223 4.07 3.46 -23.20
C TYR A 223 4.50 4.48 -24.25
N HIS A 224 4.61 4.10 -25.53
CA HIS A 224 4.75 5.05 -26.62
C HIS A 224 3.48 5.90 -26.80
N SER A 225 2.31 5.25 -26.73
CA SER A 225 1.02 5.96 -26.79
C SER A 225 0.82 6.90 -25.60
N ILE A 226 1.23 6.49 -24.40
CA ILE A 226 1.16 7.34 -23.20
C ILE A 226 2.12 8.53 -23.32
N SER A 227 3.35 8.31 -23.76
CA SER A 227 4.37 9.37 -23.91
C SER A 227 4.00 10.39 -24.97
N SER A 228 3.38 9.97 -26.07
CA SER A 228 2.82 10.84 -27.12
C SER A 228 1.46 11.43 -26.77
N ASN A 229 0.89 11.08 -25.60
CA ASN A 229 -0.47 11.45 -25.16
C ASN A 229 -1.58 10.97 -26.12
N ALA A 230 -1.38 9.88 -26.82
CA ALA A 230 -2.33 9.24 -27.71
C ALA A 230 -3.20 8.16 -27.04
N ASP A 231 -2.90 7.78 -25.78
CA ASP A 231 -3.61 6.71 -25.03
C ASP A 231 -5.08 7.06 -24.70
N GLY A 232 -5.44 8.35 -24.69
CA GLY A 232 -6.80 8.82 -24.37
C GLY A 232 -7.17 8.80 -22.89
N TYR A 233 -6.59 7.92 -22.09
CA TYR A 233 -6.86 7.77 -20.65
C TYR A 233 -5.65 8.10 -19.77
N ARG A 234 -4.46 7.59 -20.12
CA ARG A 234 -3.21 7.82 -19.37
C ARG A 234 -2.39 8.88 -20.07
N SER A 235 -1.75 9.74 -19.30
CA SER A 235 -0.91 10.82 -19.84
C SER A 235 0.29 11.10 -18.95
N VAL A 236 1.36 11.56 -19.59
CA VAL A 236 2.51 12.19 -18.92
C VAL A 236 2.43 13.69 -19.15
N ALA A 237 3.09 14.47 -18.30
CA ALA A 237 3.05 15.93 -18.26
C ALA A 237 3.04 16.61 -19.65
N LYS A 238 1.96 17.33 -20.01
CA LYS A 238 1.83 18.06 -21.28
C LYS A 238 2.40 19.48 -21.24
N GLY A 239 2.47 20.10 -20.07
CA GLY A 239 2.79 21.53 -19.90
C GLY A 239 4.07 21.81 -19.13
N GLY A 240 4.93 20.81 -18.97
CA GLY A 240 6.12 20.87 -18.12
C GLY A 240 5.97 20.04 -16.84
N ILE A 241 7.01 19.32 -16.49
CA ILE A 241 7.03 18.38 -15.35
C ILE A 241 6.70 19.10 -14.04
N ILE A 242 7.20 20.31 -13.83
CA ILE A 242 6.96 21.08 -12.59
C ILE A 242 5.49 21.47 -12.46
N SER A 243 4.87 21.98 -13.52
CA SER A 243 3.44 22.35 -13.51
C SER A 243 2.56 21.16 -13.22
N GLN A 244 2.84 20.01 -13.85
CA GLN A 244 2.11 18.77 -13.59
C GLN A 244 2.33 18.24 -12.16
N ALA A 245 3.56 18.32 -11.66
CA ALA A 245 3.90 17.91 -10.31
C ALA A 245 3.14 18.75 -9.26
N LEU A 246 3.11 20.05 -9.41
CA LEU A 246 2.34 20.95 -8.53
C LEU A 246 0.85 20.65 -8.61
N LYS A 247 0.31 20.48 -9.82
CA LYS A 247 -1.10 20.11 -10.01
C LYS A 247 -1.42 18.79 -9.30
N ASN A 248 -0.68 17.73 -9.56
CA ASN A 248 -0.88 16.43 -8.94
C ASN A 248 -0.75 16.48 -7.42
N TYR A 249 0.19 17.29 -6.93
CA TYR A 249 0.39 17.49 -5.50
C TYR A 249 -0.85 18.11 -4.86
N PHE A 250 -1.32 19.25 -5.35
CA PHE A 250 -2.43 19.98 -4.75
C PHE A 250 -3.81 19.34 -5.04
N ASP A 251 -3.97 18.60 -6.14
CA ASP A 251 -5.22 17.93 -6.44
C ASP A 251 -5.40 16.63 -5.64
N VAL A 252 -4.32 15.83 -5.47
CA VAL A 252 -4.44 14.45 -4.97
C VAL A 252 -3.40 14.09 -3.91
N ILE A 253 -2.08 14.35 -4.18
CA ILE A 253 -1.02 13.67 -3.44
C ILE A 253 -1.03 14.05 -1.96
N TYR A 254 -1.10 15.35 -1.60
CA TYR A 254 -1.03 15.75 -0.20
C TYR A 254 -2.15 15.12 0.65
N LYS A 255 -3.33 14.92 0.06
CA LYS A 255 -4.46 14.27 0.75
C LYS A 255 -4.27 12.78 0.91
N GLU A 256 -4.08 12.09 -0.22
CA GLU A 256 -4.08 10.63 -0.24
C GLU A 256 -2.80 10.04 0.36
N TYR A 257 -1.68 10.77 0.23
CA TYR A 257 -0.39 10.32 0.73
C TYR A 257 -0.17 10.58 2.22
N PHE A 258 -0.68 11.69 2.76
CA PHE A 258 -0.39 12.11 4.13
C PHE A 258 -1.65 12.46 4.93
N MET A 259 -2.47 13.41 4.47
CA MET A 259 -3.59 13.96 5.25
C MET A 259 -4.64 12.90 5.62
N ASN A 260 -4.97 11.98 4.72
CA ASN A 260 -5.97 10.94 4.96
C ASN A 260 -5.46 9.80 5.87
N ASN A 261 -4.16 9.74 6.16
CA ASN A 261 -3.55 8.73 7.02
C ASN A 261 -3.65 9.06 8.51
N ILE A 262 -4.79 9.57 8.97
CA ILE A 262 -5.00 10.17 10.29
C ILE A 262 -4.54 9.26 11.42
N VAL A 263 -4.95 7.97 11.41
CA VAL A 263 -4.59 7.03 12.49
C VAL A 263 -3.08 6.80 12.54
N LEU A 264 -2.44 6.65 11.39
CA LEU A 264 -0.98 6.48 11.31
C LEU A 264 -0.24 7.75 11.76
N ASN A 265 -0.69 8.94 11.33
CA ASN A 265 -0.10 10.21 11.72
C ASN A 265 -0.21 10.46 13.23
N LEU A 266 -1.40 10.27 13.81
CA LEU A 266 -1.62 10.39 15.25
C LEU A 266 -0.78 9.37 16.05
N PHE A 267 -0.65 8.14 15.55
CA PHE A 267 0.21 7.14 16.15
C PHE A 267 1.69 7.59 16.15
N ILE A 268 2.19 8.09 15.02
CA ILE A 268 3.55 8.64 14.90
C ILE A 268 3.74 9.84 15.84
N LEU A 269 2.78 10.76 15.86
CA LEU A 269 2.82 11.93 16.74
C LEU A 269 2.92 11.52 18.21
N CYS A 270 2.10 10.55 18.66
CA CYS A 270 2.17 10.03 20.02
C CYS A 270 3.56 9.47 20.35
N ILE A 271 4.17 8.71 19.44
CA ILE A 271 5.50 8.15 19.64
C ILE A 271 6.55 9.25 19.69
N CYS A 272 6.47 10.25 18.81
CA CYS A 272 7.37 11.40 18.85
C CYS A 272 7.28 12.15 20.18
N TYR A 273 6.09 12.31 20.75
CA TYR A 273 5.91 12.88 22.11
C TYR A 273 6.58 12.03 23.19
N VAL A 274 6.40 10.71 23.14
CA VAL A 274 7.06 9.79 24.07
C VAL A 274 8.59 9.90 23.99
N ILE A 275 9.14 9.92 22.77
CA ILE A 275 10.58 10.12 22.55
C ILE A 275 11.03 11.47 23.11
N TYR A 276 10.33 12.55 22.81
CA TYR A 276 10.67 13.90 23.26
C TYR A 276 10.66 14.07 24.77
N VAL A 277 9.64 13.55 25.45
CA VAL A 277 9.54 13.62 26.93
C VAL A 277 10.71 12.88 27.56
N ASN A 278 11.08 11.70 27.07
CA ASN A 278 12.19 10.93 27.60
C ASN A 278 13.55 11.55 27.23
N TYR A 279 13.69 12.11 26.03
CA TYR A 279 14.87 12.90 25.66
C TYR A 279 15.08 14.06 26.63
N LYS A 280 14.02 14.82 26.96
CA LYS A 280 14.11 15.93 27.94
C LYS A 280 14.53 15.49 29.34
N LYS A 281 14.04 14.36 29.81
CA LYS A 281 14.42 13.82 31.14
C LYS A 281 15.89 13.43 31.21
N GLN A 282 16.51 13.04 30.11
CA GLN A 282 17.92 12.62 30.05
C GLN A 282 18.88 13.77 29.70
N SER A 283 18.37 14.94 29.30
CA SER A 283 19.23 16.00 28.79
C SER A 283 19.75 16.93 29.88
N VAL A 284 21.06 17.13 29.90
CA VAL A 284 21.76 18.17 30.68
C VAL A 284 21.61 19.53 29.95
N GLU A 285 21.80 20.65 30.65
CA GLU A 285 21.57 22.05 30.22
C GLU A 285 22.11 22.47 28.83
N SER A 286 23.14 21.81 28.31
CA SER A 286 23.76 22.14 26.99
C SER A 286 22.85 21.78 25.78
N LYS A 287 21.78 21.01 25.97
CA LYS A 287 20.87 20.54 24.90
C LYS A 287 19.62 21.39 24.69
N ASN A 288 19.59 22.61 25.29
CA ASN A 288 18.38 23.45 25.27
C ASN A 288 17.99 23.94 23.86
N LYS A 289 18.95 24.19 22.95
CA LYS A 289 18.66 24.60 21.56
C LYS A 289 18.00 23.49 20.76
N LEU A 290 18.52 22.27 20.86
CA LEU A 290 17.98 21.11 20.14
C LEU A 290 16.59 20.74 20.65
N GLY A 291 16.36 20.79 21.97
CA GLY A 291 15.04 20.60 22.58
C GLY A 291 14.01 21.61 22.09
N LYS A 292 14.39 22.86 21.79
CA LYS A 292 13.50 23.86 21.18
C LYS A 292 13.12 23.51 19.75
N VAL A 293 14.08 23.02 18.93
CA VAL A 293 13.80 22.56 17.55
C VAL A 293 12.82 21.39 17.56
N LEU A 294 13.06 20.39 18.41
CA LEU A 294 12.18 19.23 18.54
C LEU A 294 10.76 19.63 19.00
N ALA A 295 10.66 20.57 19.94
CA ALA A 295 9.37 21.09 20.38
C ALA A 295 8.64 21.86 19.27
N ALA A 296 9.36 22.64 18.45
CA ALA A 296 8.78 23.32 17.30
C ALA A 296 8.26 22.30 16.25
N CYS A 297 9.05 21.26 15.94
CA CYS A 297 8.61 20.18 15.05
C CYS A 297 7.32 19.51 15.57
N LEU A 298 7.27 19.16 16.85
CA LEU A 298 6.08 18.59 17.47
C LEU A 298 4.88 19.53 17.43
N GLY A 299 5.10 20.83 17.66
CA GLY A 299 4.06 21.85 17.57
C GLY A 299 3.43 21.91 16.17
N ILE A 300 4.28 21.95 15.12
CA ILE A 300 3.81 21.96 13.72
C ILE A 300 3.02 20.67 13.41
N MET A 301 3.53 19.50 13.79
CA MET A 301 2.86 18.23 13.58
C MET A 301 1.52 18.17 14.30
N THR A 302 1.47 18.64 15.56
CA THR A 302 0.24 18.65 16.37
C THR A 302 -0.83 19.54 15.74
N CYS A 303 -0.48 20.76 15.33
CA CYS A 303 -1.41 21.67 14.65
C CYS A 303 -1.94 21.06 13.35
N TYR A 304 -1.06 20.43 12.58
CA TYR A 304 -1.43 19.76 11.34
C TYR A 304 -2.36 18.58 11.56
N ASP A 305 -2.05 17.68 12.49
CA ASP A 305 -2.87 16.49 12.77
C ASP A 305 -4.23 16.88 13.38
N ALA A 306 -4.27 17.90 14.22
CA ALA A 306 -5.51 18.46 14.73
C ALA A 306 -6.38 19.01 13.60
N TRP A 307 -5.81 19.74 12.64
CA TRP A 307 -6.52 20.22 11.45
C TRP A 307 -7.00 19.06 10.56
N SER A 308 -6.16 18.06 10.33
CA SER A 308 -6.50 16.89 9.51
C SER A 308 -7.67 16.11 10.12
N LEU A 309 -7.65 15.92 11.43
CA LEU A 309 -8.74 15.28 12.16
C LEU A 309 -10.03 16.09 12.09
N PHE A 310 -9.96 17.40 12.30
CA PHE A 310 -11.10 18.32 12.21
C PHE A 310 -11.74 18.28 10.80
N SER A 311 -10.91 18.33 9.77
CA SER A 311 -11.35 18.22 8.36
C SER A 311 -12.00 16.86 8.06
N TYR A 312 -11.45 15.78 8.60
CA TYR A 312 -11.97 14.41 8.41
C TYR A 312 -13.35 14.20 9.04
N ILE A 313 -13.61 14.76 10.22
CA ILE A 313 -14.90 14.64 10.94
C ILE A 313 -16.00 15.48 10.24
N GLY A 314 -15.65 16.22 9.19
CA GLY A 314 -16.61 17.01 8.42
C GLY A 314 -16.96 18.35 9.04
N LEU A 315 -16.30 18.74 10.14
CA LEU A 315 -16.47 20.05 10.77
C LEU A 315 -15.83 21.18 9.96
N GLY A 316 -15.00 20.83 8.95
CA GLY A 316 -14.32 21.76 8.04
C GLY A 316 -14.95 21.86 6.65
N THR A 317 -16.27 21.65 6.50
CA THR A 317 -16.97 21.80 5.20
C THR A 317 -17.14 23.28 4.80
N VAL A 318 -16.02 23.98 4.75
CA VAL A 318 -15.92 25.23 3.99
C VAL A 318 -15.81 24.85 2.51
N THR A 319 -16.62 25.45 1.66
CA THR A 319 -16.48 25.37 0.20
C THR A 319 -15.00 25.46 -0.16
N LYS A 320 -14.46 24.42 -0.83
CA LYS A 320 -13.02 24.31 -1.11
C LYS A 320 -12.55 25.47 -1.97
N GLN A 321 -12.19 26.57 -1.32
CA GLN A 321 -11.53 27.69 -2.00
C GLN A 321 -10.10 27.23 -2.35
N THR A 322 -9.61 27.62 -3.49
CA THR A 322 -8.24 27.34 -3.97
C THR A 322 -7.18 27.69 -2.91
N LEU A 323 -7.41 28.77 -2.16
CA LEU A 323 -6.54 29.20 -1.08
C LEU A 323 -6.40 28.13 0.04
N LEU A 324 -7.52 27.49 0.42
CA LEU A 324 -7.49 26.45 1.45
C LEU A 324 -6.68 25.22 1.01
N ILE A 325 -6.81 24.82 -0.26
CA ILE A 325 -6.02 23.71 -0.84
C ILE A 325 -4.52 24.03 -0.76
N VAL A 326 -4.12 25.25 -1.09
CA VAL A 326 -2.72 25.68 -1.03
C VAL A 326 -2.21 25.71 0.41
N ILE A 327 -3.02 26.18 1.36
CA ILE A 327 -2.68 26.19 2.79
C ILE A 327 -2.51 24.76 3.31
N GLU A 328 -3.48 23.87 3.06
CA GLU A 328 -3.43 22.47 3.49
C GLU A 328 -2.21 21.74 2.90
N GLY A 329 -1.98 21.89 1.59
CA GLY A 329 -0.82 21.29 0.93
C GLY A 329 0.51 21.82 1.49
N SER A 330 0.62 23.13 1.73
CA SER A 330 1.83 23.72 2.33
C SER A 330 2.04 23.26 3.77
N ALA A 331 0.97 23.18 4.56
CA ALA A 331 1.02 22.66 5.92
C ALA A 331 1.44 21.17 5.95
N THR A 332 1.00 20.37 4.96
CA THR A 332 1.44 18.98 4.78
C THR A 332 2.95 18.88 4.57
N VAL A 333 3.53 19.75 3.73
CA VAL A 333 4.99 19.79 3.53
C VAL A 333 5.69 20.16 4.82
N ALA A 334 5.21 21.19 5.54
CA ALA A 334 5.81 21.62 6.80
C ALA A 334 5.77 20.51 7.86
N ALA A 335 4.64 19.79 7.99
CA ALA A 335 4.51 18.66 8.90
C ALA A 335 5.42 17.49 8.51
N GLY A 336 5.51 17.13 7.22
CA GLY A 336 6.39 16.08 6.72
C GLY A 336 7.87 16.40 6.95
N ILE A 337 8.31 17.62 6.66
CA ILE A 337 9.67 18.09 6.94
C ILE A 337 9.95 18.05 8.45
N SER A 338 9.01 18.51 9.29
CA SER A 338 9.14 18.48 10.74
C SER A 338 9.30 17.06 11.28
N LEU A 339 8.53 16.12 10.75
CA LEU A 339 8.63 14.70 11.10
C LEU A 339 10.01 14.12 10.72
N ILE A 340 10.50 14.40 9.52
CA ILE A 340 11.81 13.91 9.05
C ILE A 340 12.92 14.50 9.90
N ILE A 341 12.92 15.81 10.15
CA ILE A 341 13.92 16.49 11.00
C ILE A 341 13.91 15.86 12.40
N PHE A 342 12.74 15.72 13.01
CA PHE A 342 12.60 15.10 14.33
C PHE A 342 13.19 13.68 14.35
N ALA A 343 12.79 12.84 13.39
CA ALA A 343 13.23 11.46 13.32
C ALA A 343 14.76 11.33 13.10
N LEU A 344 15.34 12.12 12.20
CA LEU A 344 16.78 12.09 11.93
C LEU A 344 17.60 12.57 13.12
N ILE A 345 17.16 13.64 13.82
CA ILE A 345 17.82 14.11 15.03
C ILE A 345 17.79 13.00 16.10
N MET A 346 16.65 12.36 16.29
CA MET A 346 16.53 11.27 17.28
C MET A 346 17.32 10.03 16.87
N ALA A 347 17.40 9.74 15.57
CA ALA A 347 18.21 8.64 15.06
C ALA A 347 19.70 8.83 15.35
N ILE A 348 20.24 10.04 15.19
CA ILE A 348 21.65 10.35 15.51
C ILE A 348 21.95 10.08 16.99
N HIS A 349 20.97 10.28 17.87
CA HIS A 349 21.18 10.15 19.32
C HIS A 349 20.94 8.75 19.86
N TYR A 350 20.02 7.96 19.27
CA TYR A 350 19.47 6.79 19.91
C TYR A 350 19.53 5.50 19.10
N THR A 351 19.71 5.57 17.76
CA THR A 351 19.64 4.38 16.93
C THR A 351 20.55 4.47 15.71
N ASN A 352 20.37 3.55 14.78
CA ASN A 352 21.09 3.59 13.52
C ASN A 352 20.47 4.62 12.57
N PHE A 353 21.16 5.75 12.42
CA PHE A 353 20.78 6.86 11.52
C PHE A 353 20.44 6.38 10.10
N TRP A 354 21.22 5.44 9.56
CA TRP A 354 21.05 4.96 8.19
C TRP A 354 19.74 4.20 7.98
N ARG A 355 19.23 3.51 9.02
CA ARG A 355 17.93 2.84 8.95
C ARG A 355 16.79 3.85 8.82
N ILE A 356 16.75 4.84 9.69
CA ILE A 356 15.69 5.86 9.66
C ILE A 356 15.77 6.64 8.35
N LEU A 357 16.98 7.03 7.91
CA LEU A 357 17.17 7.70 6.63
C LEU A 357 16.70 6.85 5.45
N PHE A 358 17.07 5.57 5.42
CA PHE A 358 16.65 4.63 4.39
C PHE A 358 15.13 4.54 4.29
N VAL A 359 14.45 4.34 5.42
CA VAL A 359 12.99 4.19 5.43
C VAL A 359 12.30 5.51 5.08
N ALA A 360 12.76 6.66 5.60
CA ALA A 360 12.23 7.97 5.27
C ALA A 360 12.37 8.28 3.75
N CYS A 361 13.56 8.03 3.18
CA CYS A 361 13.76 8.17 1.73
C CYS A 361 12.89 7.20 0.93
N SER A 362 12.73 5.97 1.40
CA SER A 362 11.89 4.96 0.73
C SER A 362 10.43 5.37 0.68
N VAL A 363 9.89 5.91 1.78
CA VAL A 363 8.52 6.46 1.84
C VAL A 363 8.32 7.54 0.77
N LEU A 364 9.25 8.48 0.64
CA LEU A 364 9.17 9.57 -0.34
C LEU A 364 9.38 9.09 -1.78
N CYS A 365 10.41 8.28 -2.03
CA CYS A 365 10.75 7.80 -3.36
C CYS A 365 9.66 6.90 -3.98
N MET A 366 8.94 6.14 -3.16
CA MET A 366 7.84 5.29 -3.63
C MET A 366 6.71 6.09 -4.27
N ALA A 367 6.45 7.30 -3.78
CA ALA A 367 5.42 8.19 -4.32
C ALA A 367 5.94 9.15 -5.41
N ALA A 368 7.25 9.32 -5.54
CA ALA A 368 7.84 10.31 -6.44
C ALA A 368 7.38 10.19 -7.92
N PRO A 369 7.23 9.00 -8.52
CA PRO A 369 6.76 8.90 -9.91
C PRO A 369 5.34 9.42 -10.12
N LEU A 370 4.50 9.45 -9.06
CA LEU A 370 3.12 9.92 -9.15
C LEU A 370 3.00 11.43 -9.44
N PHE A 371 4.07 12.19 -9.20
CA PHE A 371 4.08 13.61 -9.53
C PHE A 371 4.01 13.89 -11.04
N ALA A 372 4.42 12.93 -11.87
CA ALA A 372 4.55 13.12 -13.32
C ALA A 372 3.42 12.48 -14.16
N VAL A 373 2.55 11.66 -13.58
CA VAL A 373 1.61 10.81 -14.32
C VAL A 373 0.15 11.07 -13.94
N ASN A 374 -0.78 10.80 -14.86
CA ASN A 374 -2.23 10.83 -14.66
C ASN A 374 -2.90 9.61 -15.33
N PRO A 375 -4.02 9.11 -14.74
CA PRO A 375 -4.66 9.49 -13.49
C PRO A 375 -4.00 8.86 -12.25
N ILE A 376 -4.09 9.53 -11.11
CA ILE A 376 -3.63 9.02 -9.82
C ILE A 376 -4.83 8.52 -9.02
N GLY A 377 -4.82 7.25 -8.61
CA GLY A 377 -5.82 6.69 -7.70
C GLY A 377 -5.24 6.43 -6.31
N SER A 378 -6.11 6.38 -5.28
CA SER A 378 -5.70 6.12 -3.88
C SER A 378 -4.90 4.81 -3.71
N ARG A 379 -5.13 3.82 -4.58
CA ARG A 379 -4.38 2.56 -4.63
C ARG A 379 -2.86 2.74 -4.78
N CYS A 380 -2.44 3.79 -5.48
CA CYS A 380 -1.02 4.05 -5.75
C CYS A 380 -0.22 4.33 -4.47
N PHE A 381 -0.90 4.72 -3.39
CA PHE A 381 -0.29 5.08 -2.11
C PHE A 381 -0.17 3.91 -1.14
N PHE A 382 -0.76 2.74 -1.43
CA PHE A 382 -0.65 1.56 -0.55
C PHE A 382 0.81 1.12 -0.31
N PRO A 383 1.70 1.04 -1.33
CA PRO A 383 3.10 0.70 -1.12
C PRO A 383 3.82 1.70 -0.20
N SER A 384 3.58 2.99 -0.40
CA SER A 384 4.14 4.04 0.47
C SER A 384 3.59 3.95 1.90
N TYR A 385 2.30 3.62 2.07
CA TYR A 385 1.69 3.44 3.38
C TYR A 385 2.36 2.32 4.17
N VAL A 386 2.64 1.18 3.54
CA VAL A 386 3.33 0.06 4.18
C VAL A 386 4.75 0.45 4.63
N LEU A 387 5.48 1.21 3.81
CA LEU A 387 6.79 1.75 4.21
C LEU A 387 6.66 2.79 5.32
N PHE A 388 5.56 3.55 5.35
CA PHE A 388 5.31 4.51 6.42
C PHE A 388 4.94 3.82 7.75
N VAL A 389 4.28 2.64 7.70
CA VAL A 389 4.14 1.74 8.87
C VAL A 389 5.51 1.30 9.36
N LEU A 390 6.40 0.86 8.48
CA LEU A 390 7.78 0.51 8.84
C LEU A 390 8.52 1.70 9.50
N PHE A 391 8.34 2.91 8.98
CA PHE A 391 8.90 4.12 9.57
C PHE A 391 8.39 4.36 10.99
N ALA A 392 7.09 4.20 11.22
CA ALA A 392 6.48 4.31 12.54
C ALA A 392 7.04 3.26 13.50
N GLU A 393 7.24 2.03 13.03
CA GLU A 393 7.81 0.94 13.82
C GLU A 393 9.29 1.18 14.15
N GLU A 394 10.08 1.78 13.27
CA GLU A 394 11.46 2.20 13.59
C GLU A 394 11.50 3.29 14.67
N LEU A 395 10.52 4.21 14.68
CA LEU A 395 10.39 5.18 15.78
C LEU A 395 10.00 4.48 17.09
N CYS A 396 9.10 3.49 17.07
CA CYS A 396 8.80 2.67 18.24
C CYS A 396 10.04 1.94 18.79
N ARG A 397 10.92 1.52 17.89
CA ARG A 397 12.18 0.87 18.26
C ARG A 397 13.10 1.80 19.02
N ILE A 398 13.18 3.10 18.66
CA ILE A 398 13.91 4.10 19.47
C ILE A 398 13.40 4.08 20.92
N VAL A 399 12.08 4.01 21.10
CA VAL A 399 11.46 3.96 22.43
C VAL A 399 11.82 2.67 23.16
N ALA A 400 11.71 1.54 22.48
CA ALA A 400 11.94 0.22 23.09
C ALA A 400 13.40 0.01 23.50
N ASP A 401 14.35 0.46 22.68
CA ASP A 401 15.79 0.20 22.90
C ASP A 401 16.43 1.17 23.90
N ASN A 402 15.92 2.40 24.04
CA ASN A 402 16.65 3.46 24.73
C ASN A 402 15.96 4.04 25.98
N PHE A 403 14.68 3.73 26.17
CA PHE A 403 13.95 4.27 27.32
C PHE A 403 13.43 3.15 28.20
N ILE A 404 13.53 3.35 29.53
CA ILE A 404 12.97 2.42 30.54
C ILE A 404 11.43 2.56 30.55
N ILE A 405 10.84 2.46 29.38
CA ILE A 405 9.40 2.33 29.25
C ILE A 405 9.15 0.84 29.12
N VAL A 406 8.72 0.21 30.21
CA VAL A 406 8.20 -1.16 30.16
C VAL A 406 6.93 -1.09 29.30
N ILE A 407 7.10 -1.23 27.97
CA ILE A 407 5.95 -1.51 27.11
C ILE A 407 5.38 -2.82 27.63
N ASN A 408 4.29 -2.74 28.38
CA ASN A 408 3.65 -3.93 28.88
C ASN A 408 3.05 -4.67 27.66
N GLU A 409 3.82 -5.63 27.15
CA GLU A 409 3.41 -6.43 25.96
C GLU A 409 2.01 -7.02 26.14
N LYS A 410 1.59 -7.33 27.36
CA LYS A 410 0.23 -7.84 27.61
C LYS A 410 -0.84 -6.77 27.38
N ILE A 411 -0.57 -5.53 27.76
CA ILE A 411 -1.50 -4.40 27.52
C ILE A 411 -1.53 -4.09 26.03
N LEU A 412 -0.37 -3.93 25.39
CA LEU A 412 -0.29 -3.69 23.94
C LEU A 412 -1.01 -4.77 23.15
N LYS A 413 -0.77 -6.03 23.48
CA LYS A 413 -1.47 -7.16 22.86
C LYS A 413 -2.98 -7.06 23.05
N ARG A 414 -3.48 -6.78 24.28
CA ARG A 414 -4.92 -6.66 24.54
C ARG A 414 -5.53 -5.53 23.72
N VAL A 415 -4.93 -4.35 23.74
CA VAL A 415 -5.40 -3.18 22.99
C VAL A 415 -5.40 -3.49 21.49
N ALA A 416 -4.31 -4.00 20.96
CA ALA A 416 -4.19 -4.33 19.54
C ALA A 416 -5.20 -5.41 19.10
N VAL A 417 -5.35 -6.48 19.89
CA VAL A 417 -6.33 -7.54 19.60
C VAL A 417 -7.76 -7.01 19.69
N THR A 418 -8.06 -6.10 20.62
CA THR A 418 -9.38 -5.47 20.71
C THR A 418 -9.65 -4.60 19.48
N ILE A 419 -8.74 -3.71 19.10
CA ILE A 419 -8.90 -2.84 17.91
C ILE A 419 -9.00 -3.70 16.64
N ALA A 420 -8.12 -4.68 16.50
CA ALA A 420 -8.14 -5.59 15.36
C ALA A 420 -9.43 -6.42 15.30
N GLY A 421 -9.89 -6.92 16.45
CA GLY A 421 -11.13 -7.68 16.55
C GLY A 421 -12.37 -6.84 16.18
N VAL A 422 -12.49 -5.64 16.75
CA VAL A 422 -13.59 -4.70 16.42
C VAL A 422 -13.55 -4.33 14.93
N GLY A 423 -12.39 -3.96 14.40
CA GLY A 423 -12.22 -3.63 12.98
C GLY A 423 -12.55 -4.82 12.07
N MET A 424 -12.12 -6.03 12.44
CA MET A 424 -12.42 -7.24 11.68
C MET A 424 -13.93 -7.54 11.67
N VAL A 425 -14.60 -7.47 12.83
CA VAL A 425 -16.06 -7.65 12.91
C VAL A 425 -16.77 -6.60 12.06
N PHE A 426 -16.35 -5.34 12.15
CA PHE A 426 -16.91 -4.26 11.34
C PHE A 426 -16.81 -4.54 9.84
N TYR A 427 -15.64 -4.94 9.34
CA TYR A 427 -15.46 -5.28 7.93
C TYR A 427 -16.19 -6.56 7.53
N LEU A 428 -16.22 -7.58 8.39
CA LEU A 428 -16.99 -8.79 8.13
C LEU A 428 -18.49 -8.48 7.98
N CYS A 429 -19.07 -7.61 8.81
CA CYS A 429 -20.47 -7.20 8.69
C CYS A 429 -20.72 -6.46 7.36
N ILE A 430 -19.84 -5.53 6.97
CA ILE A 430 -19.95 -4.81 5.70
C ILE A 430 -19.90 -5.78 4.53
N PHE A 431 -18.83 -6.57 4.44
CA PHE A 431 -18.59 -7.41 3.27
C PHE A 431 -19.50 -8.66 3.22
N ALA A 432 -19.99 -9.16 4.35
CA ALA A 432 -21.06 -10.18 4.36
C ALA A 432 -22.36 -9.62 3.77
N SER A 433 -22.72 -8.38 4.11
CA SER A 433 -23.90 -7.72 3.53
C SER A 433 -23.72 -7.50 2.02
N VAL A 434 -22.53 -7.05 1.58
CA VAL A 434 -22.19 -6.87 0.16
C VAL A 434 -22.25 -8.21 -0.57
N TYR A 435 -21.59 -9.24 -0.04
CA TYR A 435 -21.53 -10.58 -0.62
C TYR A 435 -22.94 -11.16 -0.84
N ARG A 436 -23.79 -11.06 0.19
CA ARG A 436 -25.18 -11.52 0.11
C ARG A 436 -25.96 -10.75 -0.96
N ALA A 437 -25.88 -9.42 -0.96
CA ALA A 437 -26.59 -8.58 -1.91
C ALA A 437 -26.14 -8.82 -3.36
N ASP A 438 -24.82 -9.00 -3.58
CA ASP A 438 -24.28 -9.28 -4.90
C ASP A 438 -24.78 -10.64 -5.45
N HIS A 439 -24.75 -11.69 -4.63
CA HIS A 439 -25.28 -13.00 -5.02
C HIS A 439 -26.79 -12.96 -5.30
N GLN A 440 -27.57 -12.26 -4.49
CA GLN A 440 -28.99 -12.07 -4.71
C GLN A 440 -29.24 -11.29 -6.01
N ARG A 441 -28.46 -10.25 -6.30
CA ARG A 441 -28.55 -9.49 -7.55
C ARG A 441 -28.29 -10.35 -8.78
N ILE A 442 -27.25 -11.19 -8.73
CA ILE A 442 -26.91 -12.10 -9.84
C ILE A 442 -28.00 -13.14 -10.06
N SER A 443 -28.52 -13.76 -8.99
CA SER A 443 -29.64 -14.70 -9.07
C SER A 443 -30.87 -14.04 -9.68
N TYR A 444 -31.25 -12.86 -9.18
CA TYR A 444 -32.39 -12.10 -9.70
C TYR A 444 -32.27 -11.79 -11.20
N ILE A 445 -31.08 -11.37 -11.66
CA ILE A 445 -30.84 -11.11 -13.09
C ILE A 445 -31.03 -12.39 -13.90
N ARG A 446 -30.49 -13.53 -13.44
CA ARG A 446 -30.61 -14.81 -14.14
C ARG A 446 -32.08 -15.27 -14.24
N ASP A 447 -32.87 -15.09 -13.18
CA ASP A 447 -34.28 -15.43 -13.16
C ASP A 447 -35.07 -14.56 -14.16
N LYS A 448 -34.78 -13.27 -14.22
CA LYS A 448 -35.41 -12.32 -15.17
C LYS A 448 -35.02 -12.62 -16.62
N VAL A 449 -33.73 -12.92 -16.87
CA VAL A 449 -33.26 -13.33 -18.20
C VAL A 449 -33.94 -14.61 -18.67
N SER A 450 -34.09 -15.62 -17.80
CA SER A 450 -34.80 -16.87 -18.13
C SER A 450 -36.29 -16.66 -18.37
N ALA A 451 -36.90 -15.63 -17.76
CA ALA A 451 -38.28 -15.21 -18.06
C ALA A 451 -38.42 -14.41 -19.36
N GLY A 452 -37.30 -14.14 -20.08
CA GLY A 452 -37.31 -13.44 -21.36
C GLY A 452 -37.28 -11.92 -21.24
N GLU A 453 -37.06 -11.37 -20.06
CA GLU A 453 -36.98 -9.91 -19.84
C GLU A 453 -35.70 -9.32 -20.44
N LYS A 454 -35.87 -8.24 -21.21
CA LYS A 454 -34.74 -7.53 -21.87
C LYS A 454 -34.34 -6.21 -21.19
N LYS A 455 -35.14 -5.76 -20.23
CA LYS A 455 -34.84 -4.56 -19.42
C LYS A 455 -35.01 -4.95 -17.96
N ILE A 456 -33.94 -4.97 -17.21
CA ILE A 456 -33.92 -5.45 -15.82
C ILE A 456 -33.42 -4.31 -14.93
N GLU A 457 -34.23 -3.98 -13.92
CA GLU A 457 -33.79 -3.07 -12.85
C GLU A 457 -32.95 -3.87 -11.84
N ILE A 458 -31.80 -3.31 -11.46
CA ILE A 458 -30.90 -3.90 -10.48
C ILE A 458 -30.63 -2.92 -9.34
N LEU A 459 -30.63 -3.42 -8.11
CA LEU A 459 -30.33 -2.60 -6.95
C LEU A 459 -28.82 -2.33 -6.84
N HIS A 460 -28.50 -1.10 -6.38
CA HIS A 460 -27.17 -0.77 -5.91
C HIS A 460 -26.74 -1.69 -4.77
N LEU A 461 -25.45 -1.98 -4.65
CA LEU A 461 -24.92 -2.76 -3.54
C LEU A 461 -24.91 -1.92 -2.24
N PRO A 462 -25.12 -2.54 -1.07
CA PRO A 462 -24.91 -1.82 0.18
C PRO A 462 -23.45 -1.47 0.37
N TYR A 463 -23.16 -0.39 1.09
CA TYR A 463 -21.81 0.04 1.43
C TYR A 463 -20.89 0.27 0.22
N GLU A 464 -21.38 0.78 -0.91
CA GLU A 464 -20.60 1.05 -2.14
C GLU A 464 -19.33 1.90 -1.89
N SER A 465 -19.32 2.72 -0.85
CA SER A 465 -18.15 3.49 -0.48
C SER A 465 -16.93 2.65 -0.08
N TYR A 466 -17.10 1.36 0.21
CA TYR A 466 -16.04 0.39 0.51
C TYR A 466 -15.64 -0.47 -0.70
N ILE A 467 -16.27 -0.26 -1.86
CA ILE A 467 -16.09 -1.08 -3.05
C ILE A 467 -15.67 -0.16 -4.22
N TRP A 468 -14.82 -0.64 -5.11
CA TRP A 468 -14.41 0.10 -6.32
C TRP A 468 -15.35 -0.25 -7.47
N THR A 469 -16.01 0.75 -8.05
CA THR A 469 -16.93 0.59 -9.20
C THR A 469 -17.84 -0.64 -9.11
N PRO A 470 -18.75 -0.69 -8.12
CA PRO A 470 -19.53 -1.91 -7.81
C PRO A 470 -20.76 -2.11 -8.70
N THR A 471 -21.16 -1.07 -9.47
CA THR A 471 -22.43 -1.05 -10.19
C THR A 471 -22.19 -0.91 -11.70
N PRO A 472 -22.74 -1.83 -12.52
CA PRO A 472 -22.71 -1.73 -13.96
C PRO A 472 -23.78 -0.73 -14.43
N ASN A 473 -23.39 0.53 -14.62
CA ASN A 473 -24.33 1.56 -15.08
C ASN A 473 -24.63 1.38 -16.56
N LYS A 474 -25.90 1.59 -16.92
CA LYS A 474 -26.41 1.52 -18.29
C LYS A 474 -25.61 2.40 -19.26
N GLY A 475 -25.20 1.81 -20.38
CA GLY A 475 -24.47 2.53 -21.44
C GLY A 475 -22.99 2.78 -21.14
N GLU A 476 -22.49 2.39 -19.99
CA GLU A 476 -21.07 2.43 -19.66
C GLU A 476 -20.39 1.12 -20.06
N ILE A 477 -19.07 1.19 -20.28
CA ILE A 477 -18.23 0.00 -20.55
C ILE A 477 -18.32 -1.06 -19.43
N TRP A 478 -18.70 -0.66 -18.23
CA TRP A 478 -18.86 -1.55 -17.07
C TRP A 478 -20.08 -2.47 -17.22
N GLU A 479 -21.16 -2.03 -17.87
CA GLU A 479 -22.34 -2.88 -18.14
C GLU A 479 -21.97 -4.04 -19.07
N GLU A 480 -21.25 -3.77 -20.15
CA GLU A 480 -20.77 -4.79 -21.09
C GLU A 480 -19.87 -5.83 -20.40
N ARG A 481 -18.87 -5.33 -19.64
CA ARG A 481 -17.92 -6.19 -18.92
C ARG A 481 -18.60 -7.05 -17.86
N TYR A 482 -19.56 -6.48 -17.14
CA TYR A 482 -20.36 -7.20 -16.15
C TYR A 482 -21.17 -8.34 -16.79
N LYS A 483 -21.85 -8.04 -17.92
CA LYS A 483 -22.61 -9.05 -18.68
C LYS A 483 -21.72 -10.18 -19.19
N LEU A 484 -20.53 -9.85 -19.72
CA LEU A 484 -19.57 -10.87 -20.15
C LEU A 484 -19.06 -11.73 -18.99
N PHE A 485 -18.85 -11.15 -17.82
CA PHE A 485 -18.33 -11.88 -16.67
C PHE A 485 -19.35 -12.85 -16.04
N TYR A 486 -20.65 -12.48 -16.06
CA TYR A 486 -21.71 -13.28 -15.47
C TYR A 486 -22.54 -14.08 -16.50
N ASP A 487 -22.10 -14.15 -17.75
CA ASP A 487 -22.77 -14.83 -18.87
C ASP A 487 -24.20 -14.30 -19.13
N ILE A 488 -24.40 -12.98 -18.99
CA ILE A 488 -25.67 -12.31 -19.28
C ILE A 488 -25.70 -11.91 -20.77
N PRO A 489 -26.79 -12.19 -21.52
CA PRO A 489 -26.91 -11.83 -22.91
C PRO A 489 -26.73 -10.32 -23.16
N GLN A 490 -25.95 -9.94 -24.18
CA GLN A 490 -25.64 -8.54 -24.45
C GLN A 490 -26.85 -7.68 -24.86
N ASN A 491 -27.92 -8.29 -25.36
CA ASN A 491 -29.19 -7.64 -25.69
C ASN A 491 -30.07 -7.29 -24.47
N VAL A 492 -29.67 -7.71 -23.26
CA VAL A 492 -30.29 -7.32 -21.99
C VAL A 492 -29.71 -6.00 -21.52
N THR A 493 -30.55 -5.05 -21.13
CA THR A 493 -30.15 -3.78 -20.55
C THR A 493 -30.32 -3.83 -19.02
N LEU A 494 -29.29 -3.47 -18.29
CA LEU A 494 -29.33 -3.38 -16.82
C LEU A 494 -29.51 -1.90 -16.44
N ASN A 495 -30.55 -1.60 -15.67
CA ASN A 495 -30.83 -0.26 -15.17
C ASN A 495 -30.64 -0.23 -13.66
N SER A 496 -29.62 0.49 -13.20
CA SER A 496 -29.29 0.59 -11.78
C SER A 496 -30.23 1.53 -11.06
N VAL A 497 -30.85 1.08 -9.98
CA VAL A 497 -31.80 1.84 -9.18
C VAL A 497 -31.50 1.70 -7.68
N TRP A 498 -31.83 2.71 -6.90
CA TRP A 498 -31.73 2.63 -5.44
C TRP A 498 -32.92 1.91 -4.80
N VAL A 499 -34.07 2.00 -5.43
CA VAL A 499 -35.32 1.33 -5.03
C VAL A 499 -35.99 0.86 -6.31
N TYR A 500 -36.57 -0.33 -6.32
CA TYR A 500 -37.32 -0.81 -7.47
C TYR A 500 -38.50 0.12 -7.80
N SER A 501 -38.75 0.35 -9.08
CA SER A 501 -40.00 0.98 -9.52
C SER A 501 -41.18 0.09 -9.15
N LYS A 502 -42.22 0.68 -8.51
CA LYS A 502 -43.46 -0.05 -8.14
C LYS A 502 -44.24 -0.40 -9.37
#